data_f56d88834c7c290798ff7a131aa66058
#
_entry.id   f56d88834c7c290798ff7a131aa66058
#
_cell.length_a   1.000
_cell.length_b   1.000
_cell.length_c   1.000
_cell.angle_alpha   90.00
_cell.angle_beta   90.00
_cell.angle_gamma   90.00
#
_symmetry.space_group_name_H-M   'P 1'
#
loop_
_entity.id
_entity.type
_entity.pdbx_description
1 polymer ?
#
loop_
_entity_poly.entity_id
_entity_poly.type
_entity_poly.pdbx_seq_one_letter_code
_entity_poly.pdbx_strand_id
1 'polypeptide(L)' 'MPGTVSEEQFWLLIELSSIHSNKIIMALFEHLVRGSSRKDICDAHNVNNGYLSTSLKRLYRVNELVRSLSVYY' A
#
# COMPACT_ATOMS: atom_id res chain seq x y z
N MET A 1 3.30 8.12 -3.29
CA MET A 1 2.12 8.81 -2.75
C MET A 1 1.94 8.64 -1.24
N PRO A 2 2.95 8.96 -0.42
CA PRO A 2 2.78 8.83 1.03
C PRO A 2 1.72 9.79 1.56
N GLY A 3 0.86 9.30 2.43
CA GLY A 3 -0.16 10.12 3.08
C GLY A 3 -1.33 10.55 2.21
N THR A 4 -1.48 9.99 1.00
CA THR A 4 -2.52 10.43 0.06
C THR A 4 -3.69 9.47 -0.07
N VAL A 5 -3.60 8.31 0.55
CA VAL A 5 -4.62 7.27 0.47
C VAL A 5 -5.46 7.31 1.74
N SER A 6 -6.79 7.36 1.61
CA SER A 6 -7.66 7.27 2.76
C SER A 6 -7.64 5.87 3.36
N GLU A 7 -8.02 5.75 4.63
CA GLU A 7 -8.04 4.47 5.33
C GLU A 7 -8.96 3.47 4.64
N GLU A 8 -10.17 3.88 4.28
CA GLU A 8 -11.12 3.01 3.58
C GLU A 8 -10.57 2.55 2.23
N GLN A 9 -9.99 3.47 1.46
CA GLN A 9 -9.40 3.16 0.17
C GLN A 9 -8.25 2.15 0.33
N PHE A 10 -7.43 2.35 1.36
CA PHE A 10 -6.31 1.46 1.65
C PHE A 10 -6.78 0.02 1.86
N TRP A 11 -7.80 -0.19 2.70
CA TRP A 11 -8.27 -1.54 2.99
C TRP A 11 -8.90 -2.21 1.77
N LEU A 12 -9.58 -1.46 0.92
CA LEU A 12 -10.10 -1.99 -0.34
C LEU A 12 -8.98 -2.42 -1.28
N LEU A 13 -7.91 -1.61 -1.37
CA LEU A 13 -6.75 -1.95 -2.20
C LEU A 13 -6.03 -3.19 -1.68
N ILE A 14 -5.88 -3.32 -0.36
CA ILE A 14 -5.27 -4.51 0.25
C ILE A 14 -6.07 -5.76 -0.10
N GLU A 15 -7.39 -5.69 0.00
CA GLU A 15 -8.27 -6.80 -0.33
C GLU A 15 -8.10 -7.24 -1.79
N LEU A 16 -8.07 -6.29 -2.71
CA LEU A 16 -7.90 -6.57 -4.14
C LEU A 16 -6.49 -7.07 -4.49
N SER A 17 -5.49 -6.63 -3.75
CA SER A 17 -4.09 -6.96 -4.06
C SER A 17 -3.68 -8.35 -3.62
N SER A 18 -4.47 -9.00 -2.79
CA SER A 18 -4.15 -10.32 -2.21
C SER A 18 -2.87 -10.34 -1.38
N ILE A 19 -2.50 -9.20 -0.79
CA ILE A 19 -1.39 -9.14 0.16
C ILE A 19 -1.89 -9.64 1.51
N HIS A 20 -1.22 -10.66 2.06
CA HIS A 20 -1.67 -11.32 3.28
C HIS A 20 -0.74 -11.14 4.49
N SER A 21 0.49 -10.66 4.28
CA SER A 21 1.43 -10.46 5.38
C SER A 21 0.99 -9.28 6.25
N ASN A 22 0.62 -9.53 7.50
CA ASN A 22 0.23 -8.48 8.43
C ASN A 22 1.34 -7.43 8.61
N LYS A 23 2.58 -7.88 8.65
CA LYS A 23 3.75 -7.01 8.79
C LYS A 23 3.84 -6.02 7.63
N ILE A 24 3.68 -6.51 6.41
CA ILE A 24 3.69 -5.68 5.20
C ILE A 24 2.48 -4.76 5.16
N ILE A 25 1.30 -5.27 5.52
CA ILE A 25 0.07 -4.48 5.51
C ILE A 25 0.21 -3.28 6.46
N MET A 26 0.74 -3.49 7.66
CA MET A 26 0.92 -2.41 8.62
C MET A 26 1.97 -1.39 8.14
N ALA A 27 3.05 -1.87 7.53
CA ALA A 27 4.07 -1.00 6.96
C ALA A 27 3.50 -0.13 5.84
N LEU A 28 2.71 -0.72 4.95
CA LEU A 28 2.06 0.01 3.86
C LEU A 28 1.05 1.03 4.39
N PHE A 29 0.31 0.67 5.43
CA PHE A 29 -0.63 1.58 6.07
C PHE A 29 0.08 2.84 6.59
N GLU A 30 1.17 2.65 7.32
CA GLU A 30 1.96 3.77 7.84
C GLU A 30 2.46 4.68 6.72
N HIS A 31 2.89 4.08 5.61
CA HIS A 31 3.43 4.84 4.49
C HIS A 31 2.33 5.56 3.70
N LEU A 32 1.28 4.86 3.31
CA LEU A 32 0.27 5.39 2.38
C LEU A 32 -0.80 6.23 3.06
N VAL A 33 -1.19 5.88 4.27
CA VAL A 33 -2.24 6.58 5.00
C VAL A 33 -1.67 7.65 5.90
N ARG A 34 -0.63 7.33 6.67
CA ARG A 34 -0.05 8.24 7.64
C ARG A 34 1.10 9.10 7.13
N GLY A 35 1.66 8.74 5.98
CA GLY A 35 2.71 9.53 5.36
C GLY A 35 4.12 9.28 5.89
N SER A 36 4.34 8.21 6.65
CA SER A 36 5.67 7.86 7.15
C SER A 36 6.61 7.55 6.00
N SER A 37 7.90 7.89 6.15
CA SER A 37 8.88 7.59 5.10
C SER A 37 9.15 6.10 5.01
N ARG A 38 9.64 5.65 3.83
CA ARG A 38 9.99 4.25 3.63
C ARG A 38 11.08 3.80 4.60
N LYS A 39 12.05 4.67 4.86
CA LYS A 39 13.12 4.36 5.81
C LYS A 39 12.57 4.12 7.20
N ASP A 40 11.67 5.00 7.66
CA ASP A 40 11.08 4.90 8.98
C ASP A 40 10.28 3.62 9.15
N ILE A 41 9.48 3.25 8.15
CA ILE A 41 8.68 2.04 8.24
C ILE A 41 9.52 0.77 8.14
N CYS A 42 10.58 0.78 7.33
CA CYS A 42 11.50 -0.36 7.27
C CYS A 42 12.17 -0.59 8.62
N ASP A 43 12.59 0.48 9.29
CA ASP A 43 13.23 0.40 10.60
C ASP A 43 12.22 -0.02 11.69
N ALA A 44 11.04 0.64 11.70
CA ALA A 44 10.05 0.40 12.75
C ALA A 44 9.41 -0.98 12.67
N HIS A 45 9.15 -1.46 11.45
CA HIS A 45 8.47 -2.73 11.22
C HIS A 45 9.42 -3.87 10.84
N ASN A 46 10.72 -3.59 10.79
CA ASN A 46 11.74 -4.56 10.40
C ASN A 46 11.40 -5.25 9.08
N VAL A 47 11.05 -4.45 8.08
CA VAL A 47 10.64 -4.92 6.75
C VAL A 47 11.78 -4.70 5.77
N ASN A 48 12.01 -5.69 4.90
CA ASN A 48 12.99 -5.57 3.81
C ASN A 48 12.49 -4.54 2.79
N ASN A 49 13.36 -3.59 2.44
CA ASN A 49 13.01 -2.51 1.51
C ASN A 49 12.61 -3.04 0.13
N GLY A 50 13.27 -4.10 -0.35
CA GLY A 50 12.93 -4.72 -1.63
C GLY A 50 11.53 -5.31 -1.63
N TYR A 51 11.15 -5.98 -0.55
CA TYR A 51 9.82 -6.54 -0.39
C TYR A 51 8.77 -5.43 -0.32
N LEU A 52 9.08 -4.37 0.42
CA LEU A 52 8.20 -3.21 0.52
C LEU A 52 7.98 -2.57 -0.86
N SER A 53 9.04 -2.42 -1.65
CA SER A 53 8.96 -1.87 -3.02
C SER A 53 8.07 -2.71 -3.90
N THR A 54 8.21 -4.04 -3.85
CA THR A 54 7.39 -4.97 -4.63
C THR A 54 5.91 -4.85 -4.26
N SER A 55 5.64 -4.77 -2.96
CA SER A 55 4.27 -4.64 -2.46
C SER A 55 3.64 -3.30 -2.86
N LEU A 56 4.42 -2.22 -2.80
CA LEU A 56 3.96 -0.89 -3.24
C LEU A 56 3.62 -0.91 -4.72
N LYS A 57 4.46 -1.51 -5.55
CA LYS A 57 4.19 -1.63 -6.99
C LYS A 57 2.88 -2.38 -7.24
N ARG A 58 2.64 -3.45 -6.48
CA ARG A 58 1.41 -4.23 -6.60
C ARG A 58 0.19 -3.36 -6.27
N LEU A 59 0.24 -2.60 -5.19
CA LEU A 59 -0.85 -1.71 -4.81
C LEU A 59 -1.08 -0.62 -5.85
N TYR A 60 -0.02 -0.01 -6.37
CA TYR A 60 -0.15 1.00 -7.41
C TYR A 60 -0.77 0.43 -8.67
N ARG A 61 -0.40 -0.79 -9.04
CA ARG A 61 -0.99 -1.47 -10.19
C ARG A 61 -2.48 -1.71 -10.00
N VAL A 62 -2.87 -2.20 -8.82
CA VAL A 62 -4.28 -2.41 -8.48
C VAL A 62 -5.05 -1.08 -8.56
N ASN A 63 -4.47 -0.02 -7.99
CA ASN A 63 -5.08 1.30 -8.00
C ASN A 63 -5.31 1.81 -9.43
N GLU A 64 -4.33 1.62 -10.32
CA GLU A 64 -4.45 2.02 -11.72
C GLU A 64 -5.54 1.23 -12.44
N LEU A 65 -5.63 -0.07 -12.18
CA LEU A 65 -6.68 -0.91 -12.76
C LEU A 65 -8.06 -0.47 -12.30
N VAL A 66 -8.21 -0.15 -11.01
CA VAL A 66 -9.47 0.32 -10.45
C VAL A 66 -9.87 1.66 -11.09
N ARG A 67 -8.92 2.57 -11.23
CA ARG A 67 -9.18 3.87 -11.87
C ARG A 67 -9.62 3.70 -13.32
N SER A 68 -8.97 2.80 -14.04
CA SER A 68 -9.33 2.51 -15.43
C SER A 68 -10.73 1.90 -15.53
N LEU A 69 -11.09 1.02 -14.59
CA LEU A 69 -12.40 0.40 -14.56
C LEU A 69 -13.51 1.38 -14.17
N SER A 70 -13.19 2.41 -13.39
CA SER A 70 -14.18 3.33 -12.84
C SER A 70 -14.99 4.06 -13.93
N VAL A 71 -14.43 4.20 -15.15
CA VAL A 71 -15.13 4.85 -16.25
C VAL A 71 -16.32 4.03 -16.75
N TYR A 72 -16.38 2.74 -16.39
CA TYR A 72 -17.46 1.84 -16.81
C TYR A 72 -18.59 1.72 -15.76
N TYR A 73 -18.44 2.39 -14.64
CA TYR A 73 -19.41 2.41 -13.53
C TYR A 73 -19.87 3.84 -13.23
#